data_2d2d620521a28413ecf7138b25543f9d
#
_entry.id   2d2d620521a28413ecf7138b25543f9d
#
_cell.length_a   1.000
_cell.length_b   1.000
_cell.length_c   1.000
_cell.angle_alpha   90.00
_cell.angle_beta   90.00
_cell.angle_gamma   90.00
#
_symmetry.space_group_name_H-M   'P 1'
#
loop_
_entity.id
_entity.type
_entity.pdbx_description
1 polymer ?
#
loop_
_entity_poly.entity_id
_entity_poly.type
_entity_poly.pdbx_seq_one_letter_code
_entity_poly.pdbx_strand_id
1 'polypeptide(L)'
;MSIFGVVLILLIVIAAWLIWTYNRFIRHKNNVREAWSGIDVQLKRRHNLIPNVIEAVKGYMGHEQGTLDSLTRLRTGTDTGESVSKIAQHESDLSRAIGGILAVAEGYPDLKANSGFLDLQQKLHETEEQVQLARRYYNGTVRDWNVLVESFPSNLIAGIFRFQLAEFFEIELATERTLPKVDF
;
A
#
# COMPACT_ATOMS: atom_id res chain seq x y z
N MET A 1 54.73 -6.44 -12.31
CA MET A 1 54.00 -6.06 -11.08
C MET A 1 54.32 -7.09 -10.01
N SER A 2 54.67 -6.64 -8.79
CA SER A 2 54.92 -7.57 -7.70
C SER A 2 53.60 -8.22 -7.25
N ILE A 3 53.64 -9.47 -6.77
CA ILE A 3 52.49 -10.17 -6.23
C ILE A 3 51.77 -9.30 -5.17
N PHE A 4 52.53 -8.61 -4.37
CA PHE A 4 52.03 -7.64 -3.37
C PHE A 4 51.19 -6.52 -4.01
N GLY A 5 51.62 -5.96 -5.15
CA GLY A 5 50.85 -4.93 -5.85
C GLY A 5 49.53 -5.45 -6.41
N VAL A 6 49.48 -6.69 -6.92
CA VAL A 6 48.25 -7.33 -7.40
C VAL A 6 47.25 -7.55 -6.24
N VAL A 7 47.75 -8.06 -5.11
CA VAL A 7 46.91 -8.28 -3.90
C VAL A 7 46.34 -6.96 -3.38
N LEU A 8 47.14 -5.90 -3.31
CA LEU A 8 46.68 -4.57 -2.86
C LEU A 8 45.57 -4.01 -3.77
N ILE A 9 45.74 -4.11 -5.10
CA ILE A 9 44.74 -3.68 -6.07
C ILE A 9 43.44 -4.46 -5.87
N LEU A 10 43.51 -5.77 -5.71
CA LEU A 10 42.33 -6.63 -5.48
C LEU A 10 41.58 -6.25 -4.21
N LEU A 11 42.29 -5.98 -3.12
CA LEU A 11 41.69 -5.52 -1.86
C LEU A 11 40.97 -4.17 -2.03
N ILE A 12 41.55 -3.22 -2.76
CA ILE A 12 40.95 -1.91 -3.05
C ILE A 12 39.66 -2.10 -3.88
N VAL A 13 39.67 -2.96 -4.90
CA VAL A 13 38.48 -3.24 -5.74
C VAL A 13 37.35 -3.86 -4.90
N ILE A 14 37.70 -4.84 -4.06
CA ILE A 14 36.72 -5.46 -3.14
C ILE A 14 36.13 -4.41 -2.18
N ALA A 15 36.97 -3.58 -1.56
CA ALA A 15 36.51 -2.53 -0.65
C ALA A 15 35.59 -1.52 -1.36
N ALA A 16 35.95 -1.08 -2.55
CA ALA A 16 35.14 -0.17 -3.36
C ALA A 16 33.77 -0.80 -3.71
N TRP A 17 33.76 -2.09 -4.10
CA TRP A 17 32.53 -2.83 -4.38
C TRP A 17 31.65 -2.97 -3.13
N LEU A 18 32.21 -3.26 -1.96
CA LEU A 18 31.49 -3.35 -0.68
C LEU A 18 30.81 -2.02 -0.34
N ILE A 19 31.54 -0.91 -0.43
CA ILE A 19 31.01 0.43 -0.15
C ILE A 19 29.89 0.77 -1.14
N TRP A 20 30.09 0.52 -2.43
CA TRP A 20 29.09 0.79 -3.47
C TRP A 20 27.83 -0.03 -3.25
N THR A 21 27.95 -1.34 -2.96
CA THR A 21 26.82 -2.23 -2.71
C THR A 21 26.07 -1.81 -1.42
N TYR A 22 26.78 -1.48 -0.33
CA TYR A 22 26.16 -0.98 0.89
C TYR A 22 25.34 0.29 0.63
N ASN A 23 25.92 1.26 -0.06
CA ASN A 23 25.22 2.50 -0.43
C ASN A 23 23.99 2.24 -1.30
N ARG A 24 24.05 1.23 -2.16
CA ARG A 24 22.90 0.77 -2.96
C ARG A 24 21.78 0.24 -2.05
N PHE A 25 22.08 -0.57 -1.03
CA PHE A 25 21.10 -1.01 -0.03
C PHE A 25 20.45 0.16 0.68
N ILE A 26 21.24 1.14 1.16
CA ILE A 26 20.71 2.32 1.85
C ILE A 26 19.75 3.11 0.94
N ARG A 27 20.08 3.26 -0.33
CA ARG A 27 19.23 3.94 -1.31
C ARG A 27 17.89 3.21 -1.50
N HIS A 28 17.92 1.89 -1.76
CA HIS A 28 16.68 1.11 -1.93
C HIS A 28 15.84 1.09 -0.66
N LYS A 29 16.46 1.00 0.54
CA LYS A 29 15.75 1.09 1.81
C LYS A 29 15.00 2.43 1.96
N ASN A 30 15.64 3.53 1.57
CA ASN A 30 14.99 4.84 1.61
C ASN A 30 13.87 4.95 0.57
N ASN A 31 14.03 4.39 -0.63
CA ASN A 31 12.98 4.36 -1.65
C ASN A 31 11.73 3.60 -1.16
N VAL A 32 11.90 2.46 -0.48
CA VAL A 32 10.78 1.72 0.13
C VAL A 32 10.08 2.57 1.18
N ARG A 33 10.83 3.28 2.03
CA ARG A 33 10.26 4.16 3.06
C ARG A 33 9.51 5.35 2.46
N GLU A 34 10.06 5.96 1.42
CA GLU A 34 9.43 7.06 0.69
C GLU A 34 8.13 6.61 0.02
N ALA A 35 8.17 5.46 -0.65
CA ALA A 35 7.00 4.86 -1.29
C ALA A 35 5.89 4.54 -0.27
N TRP A 36 6.25 4.04 0.92
CA TRP A 36 5.32 3.81 2.02
C TRP A 36 4.67 5.11 2.50
N SER A 37 5.46 6.17 2.66
CA SER A 37 4.92 7.49 3.01
C SER A 37 3.90 8.00 1.99
N GLY A 38 4.12 7.69 0.70
CA GLY A 38 3.17 7.99 -0.38
C GLY A 38 1.82 7.28 -0.18
N ILE A 39 1.83 5.99 0.21
CA ILE A 39 0.61 5.24 0.56
C ILE A 39 -0.08 5.90 1.76
N ASP A 40 0.64 6.13 2.86
CA ASP A 40 0.10 6.70 4.11
C ASP A 40 -0.64 8.02 3.88
N VAL A 41 -0.10 8.89 3.01
CA VAL A 41 -0.76 10.15 2.63
C VAL A 41 -2.11 9.90 1.95
N GLN A 42 -2.20 8.93 1.02
CA GLN A 42 -3.46 8.66 0.31
C GLN A 42 -4.48 7.96 1.21
N LEU A 43 -4.04 7.06 2.10
CA LEU A 43 -4.91 6.44 3.08
C LEU A 43 -5.50 7.48 4.04
N LYS A 44 -4.71 8.41 4.55
CA LYS A 44 -5.18 9.52 5.37
C LYS A 44 -6.18 10.41 4.65
N ARG A 45 -5.94 10.69 3.37
CA ARG A 45 -6.92 11.43 2.54
C ARG A 45 -8.25 10.70 2.48
N ARG A 46 -8.25 9.40 2.21
CA ARG A 46 -9.45 8.58 2.14
C ARG A 46 -10.19 8.56 3.49
N HIS A 47 -9.48 8.34 4.59
CA HIS A 47 -10.05 8.34 5.94
C HIS A 47 -10.70 9.69 6.31
N ASN A 48 -10.14 10.80 5.84
CA ASN A 48 -10.70 12.13 6.07
C ASN A 48 -12.01 12.40 5.29
N LEU A 49 -12.30 11.64 4.23
CA LEU A 49 -13.56 11.75 3.48
C LEU A 49 -14.69 10.96 4.16
N ILE A 50 -14.39 9.93 4.94
CA ILE A 50 -15.39 9.03 5.54
C ILE A 50 -16.42 9.76 6.40
N PRO A 51 -16.06 10.70 7.33
CA PRO A 51 -17.03 11.44 8.10
C PRO A 51 -18.06 12.18 7.25
N ASN A 52 -17.59 12.80 6.15
CA ASN A 52 -18.45 13.54 5.25
C ASN A 52 -19.42 12.63 4.50
N VAL A 53 -18.98 11.42 4.14
CA VAL A 53 -19.85 10.39 3.54
C VAL A 53 -20.92 9.96 4.54
N ILE A 54 -20.54 9.66 5.78
CA ILE A 54 -21.47 9.27 6.84
C ILE A 54 -22.51 10.38 7.09
N GLU A 55 -22.07 11.63 7.14
CA GLU A 55 -22.95 12.78 7.35
C GLU A 55 -23.92 12.97 6.18
N ALA A 56 -23.43 12.88 4.95
CA ALA A 56 -24.25 13.02 3.75
C ALA A 56 -25.35 11.95 3.64
N VAL A 57 -25.07 10.70 4.04
CA VAL A 57 -26.03 9.60 3.93
C VAL A 57 -26.98 9.49 5.13
N LYS A 58 -26.59 9.93 6.33
CA LYS A 58 -27.43 9.90 7.55
C LYS A 58 -28.79 10.58 7.38
N GLY A 59 -28.87 11.64 6.60
CA GLY A 59 -30.11 12.37 6.35
C GLY A 59 -31.13 11.63 5.48
N TYR A 60 -30.68 10.61 4.75
CA TYR A 60 -31.48 9.89 3.74
C TYR A 60 -31.71 8.43 4.12
N MET A 61 -30.80 7.79 4.85
CA MET A 61 -30.82 6.37 5.22
C MET A 61 -31.29 6.21 6.68
N GLY A 62 -32.62 6.04 6.88
CA GLY A 62 -33.19 5.93 8.24
C GLY A 62 -33.02 4.58 8.91
N HIS A 63 -32.77 3.48 8.16
CA HIS A 63 -32.76 2.10 8.67
C HIS A 63 -31.45 1.34 8.46
N GLU A 64 -30.45 1.93 7.84
CA GLU A 64 -29.16 1.29 7.43
C GLU A 64 -28.04 1.46 8.47
N GLN A 65 -28.39 1.48 9.78
CA GLN A 65 -27.44 1.76 10.88
C GLN A 65 -26.24 0.79 10.86
N GLY A 66 -26.44 -0.49 10.51
CA GLY A 66 -25.36 -1.48 10.52
C GLY A 66 -24.23 -1.19 9.55
N THR A 67 -24.52 -0.65 8.36
CA THR A 67 -23.50 -0.30 7.35
C THR A 67 -22.72 0.96 7.76
N LEU A 68 -23.40 1.95 8.33
CA LEU A 68 -22.78 3.17 8.85
C LEU A 68 -21.89 2.90 10.06
N ASP A 69 -22.31 2.03 10.97
CA ASP A 69 -21.54 1.62 12.15
C ASP A 69 -20.28 0.86 11.75
N SER A 70 -20.35 0.01 10.71
CA SER A 70 -19.19 -0.71 10.16
C SER A 70 -18.15 0.26 9.59
N LEU A 71 -18.57 1.25 8.80
CA LEU A 71 -17.69 2.26 8.26
C LEU A 71 -17.03 3.12 9.35
N THR A 72 -17.80 3.48 10.39
CA THR A 72 -17.30 4.26 11.52
C THR A 72 -16.23 3.49 12.31
N ARG A 73 -16.40 2.18 12.53
CA ARG A 73 -15.42 1.33 13.21
C ARG A 73 -14.14 1.17 12.38
N LEU A 74 -14.27 0.94 11.08
CA LEU A 74 -13.14 0.77 10.19
C LEU A 74 -12.30 2.06 10.02
N ARG A 75 -12.89 3.24 10.22
CA ARG A 75 -12.14 4.50 10.19
C ARG A 75 -11.06 4.60 11.26
N THR A 76 -11.28 4.00 12.44
CA THR A 76 -10.43 4.19 13.62
C THR A 76 -9.35 3.12 13.80
N GLY A 77 -9.25 2.14 12.92
CA GLY A 77 -8.54 0.88 13.16
C GLY A 77 -7.08 0.79 12.70
N THR A 78 -6.44 1.86 12.20
CA THR A 78 -5.01 1.78 11.82
C THR A 78 -4.13 2.44 12.86
N ASP A 79 -3.53 1.62 13.75
CA ASP A 79 -2.48 2.08 14.65
C ASP A 79 -1.14 2.20 13.93
N THR A 80 -0.40 3.28 14.23
CA THR A 80 0.98 3.48 13.79
C THR A 80 1.87 2.43 14.44
N GLY A 81 2.14 1.33 13.73
CA GLY A 81 2.99 0.22 14.21
C GLY A 81 2.54 -1.15 13.77
N GLU A 82 1.43 -1.26 13.08
CA GLU A 82 0.97 -2.53 12.50
C GLU A 82 1.79 -2.96 11.28
N SER A 83 1.81 -4.29 11.01
CA SER A 83 2.45 -4.81 9.81
C SER A 83 1.74 -4.31 8.54
N VAL A 84 2.50 -4.22 7.45
CA VAL A 84 1.96 -3.78 6.14
C VAL A 84 0.78 -4.65 5.70
N SER A 85 0.85 -5.96 5.95
CA SER A 85 -0.23 -6.91 5.61
C SER A 85 -1.53 -6.63 6.39
N LYS A 86 -1.44 -6.28 7.68
CA LYS A 86 -2.62 -5.90 8.48
C LYS A 86 -3.26 -4.60 7.99
N ILE A 87 -2.43 -3.60 7.68
CA ILE A 87 -2.94 -2.34 7.11
C ILE A 87 -3.62 -2.62 5.77
N ALA A 88 -3.03 -3.44 4.90
CA ALA A 88 -3.61 -3.81 3.63
C ALA A 88 -4.98 -4.51 3.78
N GLN A 89 -5.11 -5.44 4.74
CA GLN A 89 -6.38 -6.11 5.03
C GLN A 89 -7.43 -5.12 5.52
N HIS A 90 -7.07 -4.26 6.47
CA HIS A 90 -7.97 -3.22 6.99
C HIS A 90 -8.47 -2.28 5.88
N GLU A 91 -7.58 -1.87 4.99
CA GLU A 91 -7.92 -1.00 3.86
C GLU A 91 -8.81 -1.70 2.82
N SER A 92 -8.66 -3.02 2.65
CA SER A 92 -9.56 -3.84 1.85
C SER A 92 -10.98 -3.87 2.44
N ASP A 93 -11.08 -4.05 3.76
CA ASP A 93 -12.37 -4.06 4.46
C ASP A 93 -13.06 -2.70 4.37
N LEU A 94 -12.28 -1.62 4.48
CA LEU A 94 -12.76 -0.25 4.32
C LEU A 94 -13.28 0.02 2.89
N SER A 95 -12.57 -0.42 1.86
CA SER A 95 -13.01 -0.30 0.46
C SER A 95 -14.33 -1.03 0.21
N ARG A 96 -14.50 -2.22 0.79
CA ARG A 96 -15.76 -2.98 0.72
C ARG A 96 -16.91 -2.26 1.42
N ALA A 97 -16.66 -1.69 2.59
CA ALA A 97 -17.67 -0.94 3.34
C ALA A 97 -18.11 0.32 2.59
N ILE A 98 -17.17 1.07 2.01
CA ILE A 98 -17.46 2.24 1.15
C ILE A 98 -18.30 1.83 -0.06
N GLY A 99 -17.89 0.75 -0.76
CA GLY A 99 -18.64 0.21 -1.90
C GLY A 99 -20.06 -0.21 -1.53
N GLY A 100 -20.25 -0.82 -0.35
CA GLY A 100 -21.55 -1.16 0.19
C GLY A 100 -22.47 0.04 0.39
N ILE A 101 -21.95 1.14 0.96
CA ILE A 101 -22.70 2.39 1.15
C ILE A 101 -23.09 3.00 -0.19
N LEU A 102 -22.17 3.04 -1.16
CA LEU A 102 -22.44 3.57 -2.49
C LEU A 102 -23.53 2.75 -3.23
N ALA A 103 -23.50 1.41 -3.09
CA ALA A 103 -24.52 0.53 -3.67
C ALA A 103 -25.90 0.74 -3.02
N VAL A 104 -25.96 0.91 -1.68
CA VAL A 104 -27.22 1.21 -1.00
C VAL A 104 -27.75 2.58 -1.41
N ALA A 105 -26.88 3.58 -1.59
CA ALA A 105 -27.25 4.93 -2.02
C ALA A 105 -27.97 4.96 -3.38
N GLU A 106 -27.75 3.96 -4.25
CA GLU A 106 -28.46 3.83 -5.53
C GLU A 106 -29.99 3.65 -5.34
N GLY A 107 -30.42 3.11 -4.19
CA GLY A 107 -31.83 2.96 -3.82
C GLY A 107 -32.50 4.24 -3.33
N TYR A 108 -31.73 5.34 -3.16
CA TYR A 108 -32.22 6.63 -2.64
C TYR A 108 -32.08 7.74 -3.69
N PRO A 109 -33.10 7.99 -4.55
CA PRO A 109 -33.02 8.95 -5.64
C PRO A 109 -32.65 10.38 -5.23
N ASP A 110 -33.17 10.83 -4.08
CA ASP A 110 -32.88 12.18 -3.56
C ASP A 110 -31.42 12.34 -3.12
N LEU A 111 -30.81 11.32 -2.52
CA LEU A 111 -29.40 11.30 -2.19
C LEU A 111 -28.53 11.26 -3.46
N LYS A 112 -28.92 10.43 -4.43
CA LYS A 112 -28.21 10.32 -5.72
C LYS A 112 -28.24 11.63 -6.52
N ALA A 113 -29.30 12.45 -6.37
CA ALA A 113 -29.39 13.75 -7.02
C ALA A 113 -28.68 14.87 -6.22
N ASN A 114 -28.23 14.60 -5.00
CA ASN A 114 -27.53 15.60 -4.17
C ASN A 114 -26.15 15.89 -4.71
N SER A 115 -25.88 17.14 -5.09
CA SER A 115 -24.59 17.56 -5.67
C SER A 115 -23.39 17.36 -4.70
N GLY A 116 -23.61 17.54 -3.40
CA GLY A 116 -22.57 17.29 -2.37
C GLY A 116 -22.20 15.82 -2.26
N PHE A 117 -23.18 14.92 -2.38
CA PHE A 117 -22.91 13.47 -2.40
C PHE A 117 -22.18 13.03 -3.67
N LEU A 118 -22.55 13.58 -4.84
CA LEU A 118 -21.86 13.33 -6.10
C LEU A 118 -20.39 13.78 -6.05
N ASP A 119 -20.11 14.97 -5.48
CA ASP A 119 -18.75 15.47 -5.28
C ASP A 119 -17.93 14.55 -4.34
N LEU A 120 -18.54 14.06 -3.25
CA LEU A 120 -17.91 13.10 -2.35
C LEU A 120 -17.61 11.76 -3.04
N GLN A 121 -18.54 11.26 -3.83
CA GLN A 121 -18.36 10.04 -4.63
C GLN A 121 -17.19 10.17 -5.61
N GLN A 122 -17.12 11.30 -6.30
CA GLN A 122 -16.00 11.61 -7.20
C GLN A 122 -14.67 11.66 -6.45
N LYS A 123 -14.60 12.36 -5.31
CA LYS A 123 -13.38 12.44 -4.48
C LYS A 123 -12.95 11.08 -3.91
N LEU A 124 -13.90 10.23 -3.53
CA LEU A 124 -13.59 8.86 -3.12
C LEU A 124 -13.00 8.05 -4.26
N HIS A 125 -13.57 8.15 -5.48
CA HIS A 125 -13.06 7.47 -6.64
C HIS A 125 -11.63 7.92 -7.00
N GLU A 126 -11.39 9.22 -7.05
CA GLU A 126 -10.06 9.80 -7.28
C GLU A 126 -9.05 9.33 -6.22
N THR A 127 -9.46 9.30 -4.94
CA THR A 127 -8.58 8.85 -3.85
C THR A 127 -8.26 7.37 -3.97
N GLU A 128 -9.23 6.53 -4.35
CA GLU A 128 -9.01 5.09 -4.59
C GLU A 128 -8.01 4.86 -5.73
N GLU A 129 -8.13 5.61 -6.85
CA GLU A 129 -7.14 5.54 -7.93
C GLU A 129 -5.73 5.90 -7.45
N GLN A 130 -5.60 6.95 -6.62
CA GLN A 130 -4.31 7.37 -6.07
C GLN A 130 -3.74 6.32 -5.09
N VAL A 131 -4.57 5.67 -4.28
CA VAL A 131 -4.16 4.53 -3.43
C VAL A 131 -3.63 3.39 -4.29
N GLN A 132 -4.33 3.03 -5.39
CA GLN A 132 -3.89 1.98 -6.31
C GLN A 132 -2.55 2.31 -7.00
N LEU A 133 -2.34 3.57 -7.38
CA LEU A 133 -1.07 4.04 -7.95
C LEU A 133 0.07 3.97 -6.92
N ALA A 134 -0.16 4.48 -5.71
CA ALA A 134 0.81 4.45 -4.63
C ALA A 134 1.18 3.00 -4.24
N ARG A 135 0.20 2.08 -4.18
CA ARG A 135 0.40 0.65 -3.92
C ARG A 135 1.30 0.01 -4.99
N ARG A 136 1.02 0.25 -6.28
CA ARG A 136 1.84 -0.27 -7.37
C ARG A 136 3.29 0.21 -7.29
N TYR A 137 3.47 1.50 -6.99
CA TYR A 137 4.80 2.08 -6.81
C TYR A 137 5.54 1.46 -5.62
N TYR A 138 4.88 1.36 -4.47
CA TYR A 138 5.43 0.72 -3.26
C TYR A 138 5.84 -0.72 -3.53
N ASN A 139 4.96 -1.53 -4.10
CA ASN A 139 5.26 -2.93 -4.41
C ASN A 139 6.41 -3.07 -5.42
N GLY A 140 6.56 -2.13 -6.35
CA GLY A 140 7.72 -2.04 -7.23
C GLY A 140 9.02 -1.82 -6.46
N THR A 141 9.04 -0.86 -5.51
CA THR A 141 10.23 -0.60 -4.68
C THR A 141 10.56 -1.75 -3.73
N VAL A 142 9.54 -2.42 -3.17
CA VAL A 142 9.71 -3.63 -2.33
C VAL A 142 10.31 -4.77 -3.16
N ARG A 143 9.82 -5.00 -4.37
CA ARG A 143 10.39 -6.01 -5.26
C ARG A 143 11.87 -5.74 -5.52
N ASP A 144 12.23 -4.52 -5.89
CA ASP A 144 13.61 -4.14 -6.20
C ASP A 144 14.53 -4.26 -4.97
N TRP A 145 14.00 -3.95 -3.77
CA TRP A 145 14.67 -4.19 -2.50
C TRP A 145 14.87 -5.69 -2.23
N ASN A 146 13.83 -6.50 -2.35
CA ASN A 146 13.88 -7.93 -2.07
C ASN A 146 14.83 -8.64 -3.05
N VAL A 147 14.80 -8.28 -4.34
CA VAL A 147 15.78 -8.78 -5.33
C VAL A 147 17.20 -8.44 -4.91
N LEU A 148 17.48 -7.24 -4.41
CA LEU A 148 18.82 -6.85 -3.96
C LEU A 148 19.25 -7.65 -2.71
N VAL A 149 18.33 -7.97 -1.80
CA VAL A 149 18.59 -8.78 -0.59
C VAL A 149 18.90 -10.24 -0.94
N GLU A 150 18.22 -10.80 -1.95
CA GLU A 150 18.33 -12.22 -2.29
C GLU A 150 19.38 -12.55 -3.36
N SER A 151 19.71 -11.58 -4.23
CA SER A 151 20.61 -11.81 -5.35
C SER A 151 22.07 -11.95 -4.91
N PHE A 152 22.81 -12.87 -5.58
CA PHE A 152 24.26 -12.96 -5.46
C PHE A 152 24.93 -11.89 -6.37
N PRO A 153 26.01 -11.24 -5.92
CA PRO A 153 26.70 -11.39 -4.65
C PRO A 153 26.20 -10.43 -3.53
N SER A 154 25.17 -9.61 -3.76
CA SER A 154 24.66 -8.62 -2.80
C SER A 154 24.08 -9.25 -1.51
N ASN A 155 23.56 -10.49 -1.59
CA ASN A 155 23.05 -11.24 -0.45
C ASN A 155 24.10 -11.48 0.66
N LEU A 156 25.39 -11.51 0.32
CA LEU A 156 26.48 -11.59 1.30
C LEU A 156 26.49 -10.32 2.19
N ILE A 157 26.33 -9.15 1.56
CA ILE A 157 26.24 -7.86 2.27
C ILE A 157 24.93 -7.82 3.08
N ALA A 158 23.83 -8.26 2.51
CA ALA A 158 22.54 -8.34 3.20
C ALA A 158 22.64 -9.17 4.48
N GLY A 159 23.33 -10.32 4.44
CA GLY A 159 23.55 -11.17 5.61
C GLY A 159 24.41 -10.50 6.67
N ILE A 160 25.53 -9.86 6.31
CA ILE A 160 26.44 -9.18 7.23
C ILE A 160 25.71 -8.04 7.98
N PHE A 161 24.96 -7.21 7.26
CA PHE A 161 24.25 -6.06 7.80
C PHE A 161 22.81 -6.37 8.25
N ARG A 162 22.38 -7.62 8.18
CA ARG A 162 21.05 -8.10 8.59
C ARG A 162 19.91 -7.36 7.91
N PHE A 163 20.05 -7.07 6.61
CA PHE A 163 18.94 -6.56 5.82
C PHE A 163 17.91 -7.66 5.61
N GLN A 164 16.65 -7.37 5.96
CA GLN A 164 15.54 -8.30 5.83
C GLN A 164 14.67 -7.95 4.63
N LEU A 165 13.91 -8.92 4.14
CA LEU A 165 12.90 -8.70 3.12
C LEU A 165 11.83 -7.75 3.62
N ALA A 166 11.30 -6.93 2.72
CA ALA A 166 10.16 -6.07 2.98
C ALA A 166 8.87 -6.75 2.55
N GLU A 167 7.78 -6.45 3.27
CA GLU A 167 6.44 -6.97 2.99
C GLU A 167 5.80 -6.20 1.84
N PHE A 168 5.08 -6.92 0.96
CA PHE A 168 4.24 -6.32 -0.06
C PHE A 168 2.93 -5.80 0.54
N PHE A 169 2.40 -4.73 -0.05
CA PHE A 169 1.05 -4.26 0.23
C PHE A 169 0.07 -5.03 -0.65
N GLU A 170 -0.37 -6.20 -0.20
CA GLU A 170 -1.30 -7.06 -0.91
C GLU A 170 -2.70 -6.92 -0.32
N ILE A 171 -3.66 -6.53 -1.15
CA ILE A 171 -5.08 -6.64 -0.83
C ILE A 171 -5.51 -8.02 -1.33
N GLU A 172 -5.69 -8.97 -0.43
CA GLU A 172 -6.24 -10.28 -0.76
C GLU A 172 -7.74 -10.15 -1.08
N LEU A 173 -8.06 -9.83 -2.32
CA LEU A 173 -9.37 -10.18 -2.85
C LEU A 173 -9.31 -11.68 -3.20
N ALA A 174 -9.83 -12.52 -2.30
CA ALA A 174 -9.90 -13.97 -2.51
C ALA A 174 -10.61 -14.35 -3.84
N THR A 175 -11.39 -13.45 -4.41
CA THR A 175 -12.07 -13.58 -5.69
C THR A 175 -11.16 -13.40 -6.91
N GLU A 176 -10.02 -12.73 -6.80
CA GLU A 176 -9.10 -12.53 -7.93
C GLU A 176 -8.15 -13.72 -8.16
N ARG A 177 -8.04 -14.65 -7.20
CA ARG A 177 -7.25 -15.88 -7.34
C ARG A 177 -8.01 -17.05 -8.00
N THR A 178 -9.32 -16.97 -8.10
CA THR A 178 -10.09 -17.98 -8.83
C THR A 178 -10.12 -17.60 -10.32
N LEU A 179 -9.33 -18.32 -11.12
CA LEU A 179 -9.46 -18.28 -12.58
C LEU A 179 -10.93 -18.56 -12.94
N PRO A 180 -11.59 -17.77 -13.81
CA PRO A 180 -12.90 -18.10 -14.30
C PRO A 180 -12.83 -19.49 -14.93
N LYS A 181 -13.67 -20.44 -14.46
CA LYS A 181 -13.86 -21.71 -15.16
C LYS A 181 -14.45 -21.38 -16.53
N VAL A 182 -13.64 -21.56 -17.56
CA VAL A 182 -14.10 -21.55 -18.93
C VAL A 182 -14.66 -22.95 -19.19
N ASP A 183 -15.96 -23.13 -19.08
CA ASP A 183 -16.64 -24.32 -19.55
C ASP A 183 -16.77 -24.20 -21.09
N PHE A 184 -16.15 -25.14 -21.80
CA PHE A 184 -16.24 -25.29 -23.24
C PHE A 184 -17.40 -26.24 -23.60
#